data_ef929329ba313e2105b97265dbb068a4
#
_entry.id   ef929329ba313e2105b97265dbb068a4
#
_cell.length_a   1.000
_cell.length_b   1.000
_cell.length_c   1.000
_cell.angle_alpha   90.00
_cell.angle_beta   90.00
_cell.angle_gamma   90.00
#
_symmetry.space_group_name_H-M   'P 1'
#
loop_
_entity.id
_entity.type
_entity.pdbx_description
1 polymer ?
#
loop_
_entity_poly.entity_id
_entity_poly.type
_entity_poly.pdbx_seq_one_letter_code
_entity_poly.pdbx_strand_id
1 'polypeptide(L)'
;IAAVYETRLPRQPLRFVLADDPEAGKTVMAGLLIREMTLRADARRVLIVSPGSLTEQWQDELREKFGLDFELFSREKQEQCHSRNYFAEQDRLIARLDQLSRNEEYQQLLAQTEWDLIVVDEAHKMSANYFGNKVNETGRFKLGKFLGGLTRHYLLMTATPHNGKEEDLQLFMSLLDG
;
A
#
# COMPACT_ATOMS: atom_id res chain seq x y z
N ILE A 1 12.52 -4.40 12.40
CA ILE A 1 13.68 -5.16 11.94
C ILE A 1 13.35 -6.64 11.87
N ALA A 2 12.73 -7.19 12.90
CA ALA A 2 12.34 -8.59 12.91
C ALA A 2 11.45 -8.95 11.71
N ALA A 3 10.53 -8.08 11.36
CA ALA A 3 9.63 -8.30 10.23
C ALA A 3 10.40 -8.47 8.91
N VAL A 4 11.48 -7.73 8.74
CA VAL A 4 12.27 -7.81 7.51
C VAL A 4 13.08 -9.09 7.45
N TYR A 5 13.63 -9.52 8.57
CA TYR A 5 14.50 -10.68 8.61
C TYR A 5 13.77 -12.01 8.73
N GLU A 6 12.65 -12.03 9.43
CA GLU A 6 11.90 -13.26 9.63
C GLU A 6 11.12 -13.71 8.40
N THR A 7 10.80 -12.79 7.54
CA THR A 7 9.99 -13.10 6.38
C THR A 7 10.76 -13.70 5.22
N ARG A 8 12.00 -14.02 5.39
CA ARG A 8 12.81 -14.74 4.40
C ARG A 8 12.34 -14.53 2.96
N LEU A 9 12.78 -13.49 2.49
CA LEU A 9 12.39 -12.89 1.27
C LEU A 9 12.10 -13.72 0.04
N PRO A 10 12.67 -14.82 -0.29
CA PRO A 10 12.79 -14.96 -1.73
C PRO A 10 11.68 -15.68 -2.47
N ARG A 11 10.90 -16.52 -1.90
CA ARG A 11 10.05 -17.34 -2.75
C ARG A 11 8.57 -17.35 -2.43
N GLN A 12 8.22 -16.86 -1.26
CA GLN A 12 6.83 -16.81 -0.86
C GLN A 12 6.35 -15.38 -0.77
N PRO A 13 5.08 -15.12 -1.12
CA PRO A 13 4.53 -13.78 -0.99
C PRO A 13 4.62 -13.29 0.44
N LEU A 14 5.06 -12.06 0.61
CA LEU A 14 5.08 -11.39 1.90
C LEU A 14 3.77 -10.63 2.07
N ARG A 15 2.97 -11.07 3.00
CA ARG A 15 1.72 -10.39 3.32
C ARG A 15 1.63 -10.21 4.81
N PHE A 16 1.83 -8.99 5.29
CA PHE A 16 1.84 -8.75 6.73
C PHE A 16 1.49 -7.32 7.08
N VAL A 17 1.15 -7.13 8.35
CA VAL A 17 0.85 -5.83 8.92
C VAL A 17 2.04 -5.38 9.73
N LEU A 18 2.50 -4.16 9.49
CA LEU A 18 3.52 -3.53 10.30
C LEU A 18 2.84 -2.50 11.20
N ALA A 19 2.77 -2.81 12.49
CA ALA A 19 2.20 -1.92 13.47
C ALA A 19 3.33 -1.32 14.30
N ASP A 20 3.59 -0.03 14.11
CA ASP A 20 4.65 0.64 14.83
C ASP A 20 4.25 2.10 15.03
N ASP A 21 4.46 2.61 16.23
CA ASP A 21 3.96 3.93 16.61
C ASP A 21 4.68 5.09 15.94
N PRO A 22 6.02 5.16 15.87
CA PRO A 22 6.66 6.32 15.25
C PRO A 22 6.52 6.27 13.74
N GLU A 23 5.95 7.32 13.17
CA GLU A 23 5.85 7.42 11.70
C GLU A 23 7.21 7.31 11.02
N ALA A 24 8.24 7.91 11.62
CA ALA A 24 9.58 7.83 11.08
C ALA A 24 10.09 6.39 11.03
N GLY A 25 9.77 5.59 12.04
CA GLY A 25 10.14 4.18 12.08
C GLY A 25 9.45 3.37 10.99
N LYS A 26 8.17 3.65 10.74
CA LYS A 26 7.42 2.94 9.70
C LYS A 26 8.01 3.20 8.32
N THR A 27 8.31 4.45 8.01
CA THR A 27 8.89 4.82 6.71
C THR A 27 10.25 4.16 6.51
N VAL A 28 11.07 4.15 7.56
CA VAL A 28 12.39 3.52 7.50
C VAL A 28 12.25 2.01 7.26
N MET A 29 11.35 1.35 7.97
CA MET A 29 11.13 -0.08 7.78
C MET A 29 10.63 -0.41 6.38
N ALA A 30 9.68 0.37 5.89
CA ALA A 30 9.17 0.17 4.53
C ALA A 30 10.25 0.43 3.49
N GLY A 31 11.03 1.48 3.66
CA GLY A 31 12.13 1.82 2.74
C GLY A 31 13.19 0.73 2.70
N LEU A 32 13.55 0.18 3.86
CA LEU A 32 14.49 -0.93 3.93
C LEU A 32 13.94 -2.15 3.19
N LEU A 33 12.68 -2.47 3.38
CA LEU A 33 12.06 -3.61 2.72
C LEU A 33 12.04 -3.40 1.20
N ILE A 34 11.61 -2.23 0.75
CA ILE A 34 11.56 -1.92 -0.68
C ILE A 34 12.96 -2.03 -1.30
N ARG A 35 13.94 -1.46 -0.64
CA ARG A 35 15.32 -1.49 -1.12
C ARG A 35 15.85 -2.92 -1.20
N GLU A 36 15.62 -3.71 -0.16
CA GLU A 36 16.08 -5.08 -0.10
C GLU A 36 15.43 -5.92 -1.20
N MET A 37 14.13 -5.80 -1.38
CA MET A 37 13.42 -6.53 -2.41
C MET A 37 13.85 -6.09 -3.81
N THR A 38 14.12 -4.80 -4.01
CA THR A 38 14.60 -4.30 -5.28
C THR A 38 15.99 -4.85 -5.62
N LEU A 39 16.88 -4.89 -4.63
CA LEU A 39 18.23 -5.42 -4.84
C LEU A 39 18.25 -6.91 -5.14
N ARG A 40 17.31 -7.66 -4.60
CA ARG A 40 17.20 -9.10 -4.84
C ARG A 40 16.36 -9.44 -6.07
N ALA A 41 15.94 -8.41 -6.81
CA ALA A 41 15.12 -8.55 -8.01
C ALA A 41 13.73 -9.16 -7.76
N ASP A 42 13.26 -9.14 -6.53
CA ASP A 42 11.92 -9.63 -6.18
C ASP A 42 10.86 -8.56 -6.35
N ALA A 43 11.23 -7.30 -6.40
CA ALA A 43 10.29 -6.21 -6.55
C ALA A 43 10.81 -5.17 -7.52
N ARG A 44 10.25 -5.18 -8.71
CA ARG A 44 10.51 -4.16 -9.72
C ARG A 44 9.48 -3.05 -9.65
N ARG A 45 8.21 -3.44 -9.50
CA ARG A 45 7.09 -2.50 -9.49
C ARG A 45 6.53 -2.37 -8.09
N VAL A 46 6.57 -1.15 -7.56
CA VAL A 46 6.15 -0.86 -6.19
C VAL A 46 5.15 0.28 -6.20
N LEU A 47 3.99 0.05 -5.62
CA LEU A 47 2.97 1.06 -5.43
C LEU A 47 2.82 1.36 -3.94
N ILE A 48 2.88 2.63 -3.58
CA ILE A 48 2.61 3.08 -2.22
C ILE A 48 1.30 3.85 -2.23
N VAL A 49 0.38 3.46 -1.36
CA VAL A 49 -0.91 4.13 -1.19
C VAL A 49 -0.92 4.76 0.19
N SER A 50 -1.06 6.07 0.25
CA SER A 50 -1.00 6.80 1.51
C SER A 50 -2.04 7.91 1.55
N PRO A 51 -2.32 8.46 2.75
CA PRO A 51 -3.15 9.67 2.82
C PRO A 51 -2.53 10.78 1.97
N GLY A 52 -3.38 11.61 1.36
CA GLY A 52 -2.91 12.67 0.47
C GLY A 52 -1.94 13.64 1.13
N SER A 53 -2.08 13.85 2.43
CA SER A 53 -1.20 14.75 3.18
C SER A 53 0.21 14.19 3.38
N LEU A 54 0.43 12.91 3.14
CA LEU A 54 1.71 12.25 3.40
C LEU A 54 2.44 11.82 2.13
N THR A 55 1.85 11.98 0.95
CA THR A 55 2.46 11.49 -0.29
C THR A 55 3.80 12.14 -0.59
N GLU A 56 3.90 13.45 -0.42
CA GLU A 56 5.15 14.16 -0.68
C GLU A 56 6.22 13.79 0.35
N GLN A 57 5.82 13.60 1.60
CA GLN A 57 6.75 13.17 2.65
C GLN A 57 7.31 11.78 2.32
N TRP A 58 6.47 10.85 1.86
CA TRP A 58 6.92 9.54 1.42
C TRP A 58 7.95 9.66 0.31
N GLN A 59 7.64 10.47 -0.70
CA GLN A 59 8.54 10.67 -1.83
C GLN A 59 9.90 11.20 -1.38
N ASP A 60 9.90 12.23 -0.54
CA ASP A 60 11.13 12.87 -0.07
C ASP A 60 11.96 11.93 0.80
N GLU A 61 11.33 11.23 1.73
CA GLU A 61 12.06 10.33 2.63
C GLU A 61 12.68 9.14 1.88
N LEU A 62 11.95 8.58 0.92
CA LEU A 62 12.49 7.48 0.13
C LEU A 62 13.68 7.93 -0.70
N ARG A 63 13.63 9.13 -1.24
CA ARG A 63 14.74 9.69 -2.01
C ARG A 63 15.93 10.00 -1.12
N GLU A 64 15.71 10.70 -0.03
CA GLU A 64 16.80 11.17 0.83
C GLU A 64 17.47 10.05 1.61
N LYS A 65 16.66 9.11 2.12
CA LYS A 65 17.18 8.06 3.01
C LYS A 65 17.62 6.81 2.26
N PHE A 66 17.02 6.52 1.12
CA PHE A 66 17.26 5.25 0.43
C PHE A 66 17.66 5.40 -1.04
N GLY A 67 17.67 6.62 -1.56
CA GLY A 67 17.98 6.84 -2.97
C GLY A 67 16.97 6.24 -3.92
N LEU A 68 15.71 6.09 -3.47
CA LEU A 68 14.63 5.55 -4.27
C LEU A 68 13.75 6.67 -4.79
N ASP A 69 13.62 6.75 -6.11
CA ASP A 69 12.80 7.77 -6.75
C ASP A 69 11.43 7.23 -7.10
N PHE A 70 10.41 7.82 -6.49
CA PHE A 70 9.02 7.49 -6.77
C PHE A 70 8.31 8.68 -7.39
N GLU A 71 7.44 8.42 -8.33
CA GLU A 71 6.57 9.44 -8.89
C GLU A 71 5.27 9.54 -8.09
N LEU A 72 4.68 10.73 -8.07
CA LEU A 72 3.37 10.92 -7.45
C LEU A 72 2.30 10.81 -8.51
N PHE A 73 1.30 9.96 -8.28
CA PHE A 73 0.15 9.90 -9.18
C PHE A 73 -0.67 11.19 -9.05
N SER A 74 -1.07 11.74 -10.17
CA SER A 74 -1.98 12.88 -10.19
C SER A 74 -2.92 12.75 -11.37
N ARG A 75 -4.06 13.42 -11.25
CA ARG A 75 -5.03 13.47 -12.33
C ARG A 75 -4.43 14.03 -13.61
N GLU A 76 -3.63 15.08 -13.47
CA GLU A 76 -2.99 15.72 -14.60
C GLU A 76 -2.06 14.77 -15.33
N LYS A 77 -1.24 14.04 -14.60
CA LYS A 77 -0.32 13.09 -15.20
C LYS A 77 -1.08 11.96 -15.89
N GLN A 78 -2.18 11.52 -15.31
CA GLN A 78 -3.01 10.49 -15.94
C GLN A 78 -3.60 11.00 -17.25
N GLU A 79 -4.09 12.22 -17.28
CA GLU A 79 -4.70 12.78 -18.49
C GLU A 79 -3.69 13.02 -19.60
N GLN A 80 -2.43 13.29 -19.25
CA GLN A 80 -1.38 13.63 -20.21
C GLN A 80 -0.55 12.44 -20.66
N CYS A 81 -0.68 11.28 -20.03
CA CYS A 81 0.18 10.16 -20.38
C CYS A 81 -0.22 9.50 -21.70
N HIS A 82 0.79 9.06 -22.45
CA HIS A 82 0.57 8.49 -23.78
C HIS A 82 -0.18 7.17 -23.76
N SER A 83 0.10 6.31 -22.80
CA SER A 83 -0.54 5.01 -22.70
C SER A 83 -1.98 5.08 -22.20
N ARG A 84 -2.39 6.25 -21.70
CA ARG A 84 -3.66 6.48 -21.03
C ARG A 84 -3.84 5.70 -19.73
N ASN A 85 -2.77 5.10 -19.24
CA ASN A 85 -2.76 4.45 -17.94
C ASN A 85 -1.43 4.72 -17.24
N TYR A 86 -1.41 5.76 -16.42
CA TYR A 86 -0.19 6.17 -15.73
C TYR A 86 0.30 5.10 -14.75
N PHE A 87 -0.61 4.29 -14.20
CA PHE A 87 -0.21 3.19 -13.32
C PHE A 87 0.60 2.13 -14.06
N ALA A 88 0.36 1.97 -15.35
CA ALA A 88 1.12 1.01 -16.15
C ALA A 88 2.47 1.58 -16.60
N GLU A 89 2.57 2.90 -16.72
CA GLU A 89 3.81 3.52 -17.18
C GLU A 89 4.89 3.62 -16.13
N GLN A 90 4.51 3.68 -14.85
CA GLN A 90 5.46 3.91 -13.77
C GLN A 90 5.69 2.64 -12.97
N ASP A 91 6.95 2.32 -12.73
CA ASP A 91 7.31 1.16 -11.91
C ASP A 91 7.31 1.49 -10.42
N ARG A 92 7.48 2.75 -10.06
CA ARG A 92 7.49 3.22 -8.67
C ARG A 92 6.59 4.41 -8.53
N LEU A 93 5.47 4.22 -7.85
CA LEU A 93 4.39 5.20 -7.84
C LEU A 93 3.80 5.34 -6.44
N ILE A 94 3.46 6.56 -6.07
CA ILE A 94 2.74 6.86 -4.83
C ILE A 94 1.38 7.44 -5.19
N ALA A 95 0.32 6.87 -4.65
CA ALA A 95 -1.05 7.32 -4.92
C ALA A 95 -1.76 7.65 -3.61
N ARG A 96 -2.83 8.43 -3.72
CA ARG A 96 -3.62 8.86 -2.57
C ARG A 96 -4.72 7.86 -2.28
N LEU A 97 -4.81 7.44 -1.03
CA LEU A 97 -5.81 6.46 -0.59
C LEU A 97 -7.23 6.94 -0.88
N ASP A 98 -7.55 8.18 -0.51
CA ASP A 98 -8.90 8.71 -0.70
C ASP A 98 -9.25 8.85 -2.18
N GLN A 99 -8.31 9.27 -2.99
CA GLN A 99 -8.54 9.43 -4.41
C GLN A 99 -8.87 8.09 -5.07
N LEU A 100 -8.12 7.05 -4.74
CA LEU A 100 -8.36 5.73 -5.28
C LEU A 100 -9.67 5.14 -4.79
N SER A 101 -10.02 5.36 -3.53
CA SER A 101 -11.23 4.79 -2.96
C SER A 101 -12.51 5.39 -3.52
N ARG A 102 -12.43 6.62 -4.05
CA ARG A 102 -13.57 7.35 -4.57
C ARG A 102 -13.69 7.35 -6.08
N ASN A 103 -12.72 6.79 -6.78
CA ASN A 103 -12.66 6.90 -8.24
C ASN A 103 -12.61 5.53 -8.89
N GLU A 104 -13.74 5.08 -9.42
CA GLU A 104 -13.83 3.79 -10.08
C GLU A 104 -13.00 3.72 -11.35
N GLU A 105 -12.86 4.82 -12.06
CA GLU A 105 -12.03 4.86 -13.27
C GLU A 105 -10.58 4.53 -12.94
N TYR A 106 -10.05 5.10 -11.87
CA TYR A 106 -8.69 4.80 -11.45
C TYR A 106 -8.54 3.36 -10.98
N GLN A 107 -9.56 2.83 -10.32
CA GLN A 107 -9.56 1.42 -9.91
C GLN A 107 -9.53 0.50 -11.13
N GLN A 108 -10.27 0.83 -12.18
CA GLN A 108 -10.26 0.06 -13.42
C GLN A 108 -8.91 0.13 -14.13
N LEU A 109 -8.26 1.29 -14.10
CA LEU A 109 -6.92 1.42 -14.66
C LEU A 109 -5.91 0.58 -13.87
N LEU A 110 -6.01 0.59 -12.55
CA LEU A 110 -5.16 -0.25 -11.70
C LEU A 110 -5.41 -1.74 -11.96
N ALA A 111 -6.66 -2.13 -12.22
CA ALA A 111 -7.00 -3.52 -12.46
C ALA A 111 -6.29 -4.10 -13.69
N GLN A 112 -5.81 -3.25 -14.57
CA GLN A 112 -5.06 -3.65 -15.76
C GLN A 112 -3.57 -3.80 -15.49
N THR A 113 -3.13 -3.58 -14.26
CA THR A 113 -1.71 -3.61 -13.90
C THR A 113 -1.44 -4.69 -12.86
N GLU A 114 -0.17 -5.09 -12.78
CA GLU A 114 0.30 -6.00 -11.76
C GLU A 114 1.45 -5.35 -11.02
N TRP A 115 1.53 -5.60 -9.72
CA TRP A 115 2.54 -5.02 -8.85
C TRP A 115 3.29 -6.11 -8.10
N ASP A 116 4.58 -5.89 -7.88
CA ASP A 116 5.37 -6.80 -7.06
C ASP A 116 5.17 -6.54 -5.58
N LEU A 117 5.02 -5.28 -5.21
CA LEU A 117 4.78 -4.89 -3.83
C LEU A 117 3.81 -3.70 -3.80
N ILE A 118 2.80 -3.79 -2.96
CA ILE A 118 1.94 -2.66 -2.63
C ILE A 118 2.07 -2.40 -1.13
N VAL A 119 2.36 -1.15 -0.78
CA VAL A 119 2.46 -0.68 0.60
C VAL A 119 1.31 0.28 0.85
N VAL A 120 0.53 0.04 1.88
CA VAL A 120 -0.56 0.94 2.26
C VAL A 120 -0.25 1.56 3.61
N ASP A 121 -0.11 2.87 3.65
CA ASP A 121 0.11 3.60 4.88
C ASP A 121 -1.23 3.97 5.51
N GLU A 122 -1.25 4.00 6.84
CA GLU A 122 -2.47 4.21 7.62
C GLU A 122 -3.59 3.26 7.21
N ALA A 123 -3.22 2.00 7.03
CA ALA A 123 -4.12 0.96 6.53
C ALA A 123 -5.34 0.75 7.43
N HIS A 124 -5.28 1.18 8.70
CA HIS A 124 -6.43 1.11 9.59
C HIS A 124 -7.65 1.88 9.06
N LYS A 125 -7.41 2.84 8.18
CA LYS A 125 -8.51 3.57 7.53
C LYS A 125 -9.28 2.72 6.54
N MET A 126 -8.76 1.56 6.17
CA MET A 126 -9.42 0.63 5.27
C MET A 126 -10.22 -0.45 6.01
N SER A 127 -10.18 -0.47 7.34
CA SER A 127 -10.86 -1.52 8.08
C SER A 127 -12.38 -1.43 7.93
N ALA A 128 -13.03 -2.59 7.95
CA ALA A 128 -14.48 -2.67 7.99
C ALA A 128 -14.96 -2.58 9.44
N ASN A 129 -16.20 -2.14 9.63
CA ASN A 129 -16.80 -2.01 10.93
C ASN A 129 -18.08 -2.82 10.99
N TYR A 130 -18.44 -3.27 12.20
CA TYR A 130 -19.71 -3.92 12.43
C TYR A 130 -20.73 -2.92 12.93
N PHE A 131 -21.94 -3.00 12.34
CA PHE A 131 -23.09 -2.24 12.82
C PHE A 131 -24.25 -3.21 13.04
N GLY A 132 -24.63 -3.37 14.29
CA GLY A 132 -25.78 -4.21 14.60
C GLY A 132 -25.69 -5.61 14.00
N ASN A 133 -24.57 -6.26 14.14
CA ASN A 133 -24.30 -7.60 13.61
C ASN A 133 -24.16 -7.67 12.09
N LYS A 134 -24.03 -6.51 11.42
CA LYS A 134 -23.76 -6.47 10.00
C LYS A 134 -22.38 -5.88 9.75
N VAL A 135 -21.67 -6.45 8.79
CA VAL A 135 -20.39 -5.88 8.35
C VAL A 135 -20.68 -4.72 7.42
N ASN A 136 -20.21 -3.56 7.80
CA ASN A 136 -20.28 -2.38 6.95
C ASN A 136 -18.96 -2.18 6.23
N GLU A 137 -18.86 -2.66 5.00
CA GLU A 137 -17.67 -2.50 4.20
C GLU A 137 -17.64 -1.12 3.57
N THR A 138 -16.65 -0.31 3.97
CA THR A 138 -16.43 1.01 3.38
C THR A 138 -15.79 0.86 2.01
N GLY A 139 -15.82 1.94 1.21
CA GLY A 139 -15.11 1.96 -0.05
C GLY A 139 -13.61 1.74 0.12
N ARG A 140 -13.06 2.19 1.25
CA ARG A 140 -11.65 2.00 1.56
C ARG A 140 -11.32 0.53 1.86
N PHE A 141 -12.22 -0.17 2.54
CA PHE A 141 -12.04 -1.60 2.81
C PHE A 141 -12.06 -2.40 1.51
N LYS A 142 -13.01 -2.08 0.64
CA LYS A 142 -13.10 -2.73 -0.68
C LYS A 142 -11.86 -2.45 -1.51
N LEU A 143 -11.34 -1.23 -1.44
CA LEU A 143 -10.09 -0.89 -2.10
C LEU A 143 -8.93 -1.73 -1.56
N GLY A 144 -8.87 -1.91 -0.24
CA GLY A 144 -7.82 -2.71 0.37
C GLY A 144 -7.82 -4.15 -0.13
N LYS A 145 -8.99 -4.75 -0.25
CA LYS A 145 -9.11 -6.10 -0.80
C LYS A 145 -8.70 -6.14 -2.27
N PHE A 146 -9.13 -5.16 -3.03
CA PHE A 146 -8.80 -5.05 -4.44
C PHE A 146 -7.29 -4.95 -4.66
N LEU A 147 -6.63 -4.09 -3.90
CA LEU A 147 -5.18 -3.91 -4.00
C LEU A 147 -4.44 -5.20 -3.66
N GLY A 148 -4.91 -5.93 -2.66
CA GLY A 148 -4.30 -7.20 -2.28
C GLY A 148 -4.32 -8.22 -3.40
N GLY A 149 -5.29 -8.16 -4.30
CA GLY A 149 -5.38 -9.04 -5.45
C GLY A 149 -4.49 -8.63 -6.63
N LEU A 150 -3.94 -7.42 -6.60
CA LEU A 150 -3.11 -6.90 -7.68
C LEU A 150 -1.61 -7.10 -7.47
N THR A 151 -1.22 -7.57 -6.32
CA THR A 151 0.19 -7.61 -5.94
C THR A 151 0.58 -8.96 -5.36
N ARG A 152 1.84 -9.30 -5.53
CA ARG A 152 2.40 -10.48 -4.91
C ARG A 152 2.69 -10.24 -3.43
N HIS A 153 3.34 -9.14 -3.12
CA HIS A 153 3.70 -8.78 -1.74
C HIS A 153 2.85 -7.60 -1.27
N TYR A 154 2.28 -7.72 -0.08
CA TYR A 154 1.36 -6.73 0.43
C TYR A 154 1.73 -6.34 1.85
N LEU A 155 2.04 -5.06 2.06
CA LEU A 155 2.42 -4.53 3.36
C LEU A 155 1.41 -3.49 3.81
N LEU A 156 0.75 -3.75 4.91
CA LEU A 156 -0.18 -2.81 5.53
C LEU A 156 0.50 -2.17 6.74
N MET A 157 0.60 -0.85 6.75
CA MET A 157 1.25 -0.10 7.81
C MET A 157 0.21 0.67 8.60
N THR A 158 0.29 0.58 9.91
CA THR A 158 -0.66 1.27 10.77
C THR A 158 -0.01 1.60 12.12
N ALA A 159 -0.41 2.74 12.71
CA ALA A 159 0.01 3.08 14.05
C ALA A 159 -0.75 2.25 15.09
N THR A 160 -2.03 1.98 14.81
CA THR A 160 -2.88 1.16 15.68
C THR A 160 -3.54 0.09 14.84
N PRO A 161 -3.25 -1.19 15.08
CA PRO A 161 -3.77 -2.27 14.24
C PRO A 161 -5.29 -2.41 14.28
N HIS A 162 -5.94 -1.90 15.32
CA HIS A 162 -7.39 -1.93 15.44
C HIS A 162 -7.85 -0.90 16.46
N ASN A 163 -9.14 -0.68 16.51
CA ASN A 163 -9.73 0.28 17.44
C ASN A 163 -10.10 -0.35 18.78
N GLY A 164 -9.34 -1.33 19.23
CA GLY A 164 -9.58 -2.03 20.48
C GLY A 164 -10.62 -3.14 20.39
N LYS A 165 -11.13 -3.42 19.20
CA LYS A 165 -12.11 -4.48 18.99
C LYS A 165 -11.50 -5.63 18.19
N GLU A 166 -11.65 -6.83 18.71
CA GLU A 166 -11.09 -8.01 18.08
C GLU A 166 -11.69 -8.27 16.69
N GLU A 167 -13.00 -8.06 16.55
CA GLU A 167 -13.66 -8.24 15.26
C GLU A 167 -13.11 -7.30 14.19
N ASP A 168 -12.83 -6.06 14.57
CA ASP A 168 -12.25 -5.09 13.63
C ASP A 168 -10.86 -5.51 13.22
N LEU A 169 -10.08 -6.08 14.15
CA LEU A 169 -8.76 -6.59 13.84
C LEU A 169 -8.84 -7.74 12.85
N GLN A 170 -9.77 -8.67 13.06
CA GLN A 170 -9.95 -9.82 12.16
C GLN A 170 -10.33 -9.36 10.76
N LEU A 171 -11.23 -8.39 10.65
CA LEU A 171 -11.61 -7.83 9.36
C LEU A 171 -10.43 -7.15 8.69
N PHE A 172 -9.64 -6.41 9.47
CA PHE A 172 -8.45 -5.75 8.96
C PHE A 172 -7.43 -6.76 8.44
N MET A 173 -7.19 -7.82 9.21
CA MET A 173 -6.24 -8.85 8.82
C MET A 173 -6.70 -9.63 7.58
N SER A 174 -7.99 -9.67 7.32
CA SER A 174 -8.51 -10.35 6.13
C SER A 174 -8.05 -9.69 4.83
N LEU A 175 -7.62 -8.43 4.89
CA LEU A 175 -7.05 -7.74 3.72
C LEU A 175 -5.80 -8.43 3.21
N LEU A 176 -5.09 -9.13 4.08
CA LEU A 176 -3.86 -9.82 3.71
C LEU A 176 -4.10 -11.12 2.97
N ASP A 177 -5.29 -11.67 3.09
CA ASP A 177 -5.61 -12.95 2.47
C ASP A 177 -5.94 -12.83 0.98
N GLY A 178 -6.01 -11.62 0.50
CA GLY A 178 -6.09 -11.32 -0.91
C GLY A 178 -7.10 -12.09 -1.71
#